data_a2cd436f0e3679da1343227c4f87a8af
#
_entry.id   a2cd436f0e3679da1343227c4f87a8af
#
_cell.length_a   1.000
_cell.length_b   1.000
_cell.length_c   1.000
_cell.angle_alpha   90.00
_cell.angle_beta   90.00
_cell.angle_gamma   90.00
#
_symmetry.space_group_name_H-M   'P 1'
#
loop_
_entity.id
_entity.type
_entity.pdbx_description
1 polymer ?
#
loop_
_entity_poly.entity_id
_entity_poly.type
_entity_poly.pdbx_seq_one_letter_code
_entity_poly.pdbx_strand_id
1 'polypeptide(L)'
;MQKFGSLLFPAALKEKSAGKKIAFIALFTAFSAVTNMFLEVKLFDLQFSLTVFVSVFTGVFLGPVFGFCACFLGDLVGYFVNSWGQLYFFWVGLSTGLTAFISGVVTAFKTEKKGAIYAKIAIICVLHLFVCTIAVNSTGFYLYNKAMGFSKPLLDYVAERFGGNADFFAYLCYRLFFKGQIINSAFNYALLFDAVPLLSLN
;
A
#
# COMPACT_ATOMS: atom_id res chain seq x y z
N MET A 1 -7.84 -27.17 -13.36
CA MET A 1 -6.80 -26.52 -12.54
C MET A 1 -6.18 -25.39 -13.36
N GLN A 2 -6.41 -24.12 -13.01
CA GLN A 2 -5.64 -23.02 -13.61
C GLN A 2 -4.17 -23.22 -13.25
N LYS A 3 -3.29 -23.23 -14.25
CA LYS A 3 -1.85 -23.36 -14.01
C LYS A 3 -1.42 -22.17 -13.15
N PHE A 4 -0.71 -22.41 -12.06
CA PHE A 4 -0.25 -21.40 -11.08
C PHE A 4 0.38 -20.17 -11.76
N GLY A 5 1.08 -20.37 -12.88
CA GLY A 5 1.64 -19.27 -13.69
C GLY A 5 0.61 -18.36 -14.36
N SER A 6 -0.66 -18.75 -14.48
CA SER A 6 -1.70 -17.86 -15.02
C SER A 6 -2.28 -16.92 -13.97
N LEU A 7 -2.09 -17.21 -12.67
CA LEU A 7 -2.48 -16.35 -11.57
C LEU A 7 -1.48 -15.19 -11.36
N LEU A 8 -0.21 -15.41 -11.72
CA LEU A 8 0.86 -14.42 -11.49
C LEU A 8 0.94 -13.36 -12.58
N PHE A 9 0.40 -13.62 -13.78
CA PHE A 9 0.47 -12.69 -14.90
C PHE A 9 -0.94 -12.49 -15.48
N PRO A 10 -1.45 -11.26 -15.55
CA PRO A 10 -2.77 -10.99 -16.09
C PRO A 10 -2.84 -11.33 -17.58
N ALA A 11 -3.98 -11.88 -18.02
CA ALA A 11 -4.20 -12.25 -19.41
C ALA A 11 -3.97 -11.06 -20.37
N ALA A 12 -4.35 -9.86 -19.94
CA ALA A 12 -4.18 -8.62 -20.69
C ALA A 12 -2.71 -8.29 -21.02
N LEU A 13 -1.75 -8.74 -20.23
CA LEU A 13 -0.32 -8.55 -20.50
C LEU A 13 0.30 -9.69 -21.31
N LYS A 14 -0.27 -10.91 -21.27
CA LYS A 14 0.30 -12.06 -21.98
C LYS A 14 0.34 -11.87 -23.50
N GLU A 15 -0.70 -11.27 -24.06
CA GLU A 15 -0.86 -11.06 -25.50
C GLU A 15 -0.12 -9.84 -26.05
N LYS A 16 0.46 -8.99 -25.18
CA LYS A 16 1.17 -7.78 -25.60
C LYS A 16 2.63 -8.09 -25.96
N SER A 17 3.18 -7.35 -26.95
CA SER A 17 4.60 -7.38 -27.27
C SER A 17 5.45 -6.93 -26.08
N ALA A 18 6.71 -7.36 -26.03
CA ALA A 18 7.63 -7.03 -24.94
C ALA A 18 7.74 -5.51 -24.70
N GLY A 19 7.81 -4.70 -25.76
CA GLY A 19 7.85 -3.24 -25.66
C GLY A 19 6.61 -2.66 -25.01
N LYS A 20 5.42 -3.17 -25.35
CA LYS A 20 4.16 -2.73 -24.73
C LYS A 20 4.11 -3.11 -23.23
N LYS A 21 4.60 -4.28 -22.84
CA LYS A 21 4.68 -4.71 -21.44
C LYS A 21 5.57 -3.75 -20.63
N ILE A 22 6.76 -3.46 -21.17
CA ILE A 22 7.71 -2.54 -20.52
C ILE A 22 7.10 -1.14 -20.38
N ALA A 23 6.45 -0.64 -21.44
CA ALA A 23 5.80 0.67 -21.40
C ALA A 23 4.69 0.75 -20.33
N PHE A 24 3.88 -0.31 -20.19
CA PHE A 24 2.85 -0.37 -19.14
C PHE A 24 3.47 -0.39 -17.73
N ILE A 25 4.50 -1.22 -17.52
CA ILE A 25 5.20 -1.28 -16.22
C ILE A 25 5.80 0.08 -15.88
N ALA A 26 6.49 0.71 -16.84
CA ALA A 26 7.09 2.03 -16.66
C ALA A 26 6.05 3.10 -16.33
N LEU A 27 4.90 3.10 -17.02
CA LEU A 27 3.80 4.04 -16.76
C LEU A 27 3.27 3.90 -15.33
N PHE A 28 2.99 2.67 -14.87
CA PHE A 28 2.50 2.45 -13.51
C PHE A 28 3.57 2.69 -12.45
N THR A 29 4.85 2.43 -12.74
CA THR A 29 5.96 2.80 -11.86
C THR A 29 6.05 4.31 -11.71
N ALA A 30 5.96 5.06 -12.82
CA ALA A 30 5.95 6.52 -12.79
C ALA A 30 4.72 7.06 -12.03
N PHE A 31 3.54 6.46 -12.22
CA PHE A 31 2.34 6.85 -11.50
C PHE A 31 2.47 6.61 -9.99
N SER A 32 3.03 5.47 -9.59
CA SER A 32 3.34 5.18 -8.18
C SER A 32 4.36 6.17 -7.61
N ALA A 33 5.44 6.50 -8.35
CA ALA A 33 6.43 7.47 -7.92
C ALA A 33 5.84 8.87 -7.73
N VAL A 34 5.05 9.35 -8.70
CA VAL A 34 4.37 10.65 -8.61
C VAL A 34 3.43 10.70 -7.41
N THR A 35 2.71 9.62 -7.14
CA THR A 35 1.80 9.55 -5.98
C THR A 35 2.56 9.68 -4.67
N ASN A 36 3.69 9.00 -4.52
CA ASN A 36 4.52 9.09 -3.32
C ASN A 36 5.20 10.45 -3.17
N MET A 37 5.48 11.14 -4.27
CA MET A 37 6.17 12.45 -4.25
C MET A 37 5.25 13.63 -3.98
N PHE A 38 4.06 13.63 -4.58
CA PHE A 38 3.23 14.84 -4.67
C PHE A 38 1.84 14.69 -4.07
N LEU A 39 1.31 13.48 -3.93
CA LEU A 39 -0.04 13.24 -3.43
C LEU A 39 -0.05 12.87 -1.94
N GLU A 40 0.98 13.28 -1.22
CA GLU A 40 1.03 13.22 0.23
C GLU A 40 0.74 14.62 0.80
N VAL A 41 -0.42 14.76 1.42
CA VAL A 41 -0.84 16.02 2.04
C VAL A 41 -0.80 15.86 3.55
N LYS A 42 -0.01 16.72 4.21
CA LYS A 42 0.02 16.81 5.67
C LYS A 42 -0.94 17.90 6.13
N LEU A 43 -2.00 17.49 6.80
CA LEU A 43 -2.97 18.37 7.43
C LEU A 43 -2.86 18.19 8.94
N PHE A 44 -2.31 19.18 9.64
CA PHE A 44 -1.96 19.08 11.05
C PHE A 44 -0.99 17.91 11.30
N ASP A 45 -1.34 16.98 12.20
CA ASP A 45 -0.57 15.76 12.46
C ASP A 45 -0.99 14.56 11.61
N LEU A 46 -2.02 14.72 10.76
CA LEU A 46 -2.53 13.67 9.89
C LEU A 46 -1.84 13.72 8.52
N GLN A 47 -1.51 12.55 8.01
CA GLN A 47 -0.85 12.37 6.73
C GLN A 47 -1.79 11.60 5.79
N PHE A 48 -2.25 12.29 4.75
CA PHE A 48 -3.10 11.68 3.72
C PHE A 48 -2.26 11.38 2.49
N SER A 49 -2.36 10.16 1.99
CA SER A 49 -1.73 9.77 0.73
C SER A 49 -2.66 8.87 -0.08
N LEU A 50 -2.53 8.89 -1.39
CA LEU A 50 -3.26 8.01 -2.31
C LEU A 50 -2.49 6.71 -2.62
N THR A 51 -1.41 6.44 -1.91
CA THR A 51 -0.49 5.33 -2.18
C THR A 51 -1.19 3.98 -2.19
N VAL A 52 -2.12 3.74 -1.23
CA VAL A 52 -2.86 2.47 -1.17
C VAL A 52 -3.77 2.31 -2.38
N PHE A 53 -4.52 3.34 -2.72
CA PHE A 53 -5.41 3.36 -3.88
C PHE A 53 -4.64 3.03 -5.17
N VAL A 54 -3.54 3.75 -5.41
CA VAL A 54 -2.70 3.55 -6.60
C VAL A 54 -2.04 2.17 -6.62
N SER A 55 -1.57 1.69 -5.47
CA SER A 55 -0.97 0.35 -5.38
C SER A 55 -1.98 -0.76 -5.69
N VAL A 56 -3.21 -0.65 -5.21
CA VAL A 56 -4.28 -1.60 -5.54
C VAL A 56 -4.58 -1.59 -7.03
N PHE A 57 -4.75 -0.40 -7.63
CA PHE A 57 -4.97 -0.28 -9.08
C PHE A 57 -3.81 -0.88 -9.87
N THR A 58 -2.57 -0.56 -9.52
CA THR A 58 -1.38 -1.10 -10.16
C THR A 58 -1.39 -2.64 -10.13
N GLY A 59 -1.71 -3.24 -8.98
CA GLY A 59 -1.80 -4.70 -8.85
C GLY A 59 -2.92 -5.31 -9.68
N VAL A 60 -4.08 -4.67 -9.77
CA VAL A 60 -5.20 -5.13 -10.60
C VAL A 60 -4.82 -5.14 -12.08
N PHE A 61 -4.17 -4.08 -12.58
CA PHE A 61 -3.84 -3.94 -14.01
C PHE A 61 -2.59 -4.70 -14.43
N LEU A 62 -1.54 -4.69 -13.63
CA LEU A 62 -0.27 -5.35 -13.94
C LEU A 62 -0.19 -6.79 -13.42
N GLY A 63 -1.10 -7.17 -12.52
CA GLY A 63 -1.02 -8.43 -11.81
C GLY A 63 -0.02 -8.41 -10.65
N PRO A 64 0.07 -9.53 -9.88
CA PRO A 64 0.80 -9.52 -8.62
C PRO A 64 2.30 -9.24 -8.77
N VAL A 65 2.97 -9.90 -9.70
CA VAL A 65 4.44 -9.79 -9.82
C VAL A 65 4.86 -8.43 -10.37
N PHE A 66 4.30 -8.02 -11.50
CA PHE A 66 4.65 -6.73 -12.11
C PHE A 66 4.12 -5.55 -11.28
N GLY A 67 2.95 -5.71 -10.64
CA GLY A 67 2.41 -4.72 -9.72
C GLY A 67 3.31 -4.50 -8.52
N PHE A 68 3.80 -5.59 -7.90
CA PHE A 68 4.79 -5.51 -6.83
C PHE A 68 6.03 -4.73 -7.27
N CYS A 69 6.65 -5.13 -8.38
CA CYS A 69 7.85 -4.48 -8.88
C CYS A 69 7.62 -3.00 -9.20
N ALA A 70 6.50 -2.67 -9.87
CA ALA A 70 6.18 -1.30 -10.23
C ALA A 70 5.99 -0.40 -9.00
N CYS A 71 5.25 -0.86 -7.98
CA CYS A 71 5.01 -0.07 -6.77
C CYS A 71 6.26 0.03 -5.88
N PHE A 72 7.01 -1.06 -5.72
CA PHE A 72 8.26 -1.05 -4.97
C PHE A 72 9.30 -0.10 -5.60
N LEU A 73 9.49 -0.20 -6.92
CA LEU A 73 10.38 0.70 -7.66
C LEU A 73 9.87 2.13 -7.67
N GLY A 74 8.55 2.33 -7.78
CA GLY A 74 7.93 3.65 -7.71
C GLY A 74 8.16 4.35 -6.37
N ASP A 75 8.08 3.61 -5.26
CA ASP A 75 8.41 4.12 -3.93
C ASP A 75 9.90 4.50 -3.82
N LEU A 76 10.78 3.64 -4.29
CA LEU A 76 12.22 3.88 -4.30
C LEU A 76 12.58 5.10 -5.16
N VAL A 77 12.04 5.21 -6.37
CA VAL A 77 12.27 6.36 -7.27
C VAL A 77 11.70 7.64 -6.64
N GLY A 78 10.49 7.58 -6.08
CA GLY A 78 9.89 8.71 -5.38
C GLY A 78 10.76 9.25 -4.25
N TYR A 79 11.34 8.35 -3.47
CA TYR A 79 12.30 8.71 -2.42
C TYR A 79 13.55 9.39 -2.99
N PHE A 80 14.19 8.85 -4.03
CA PHE A 80 15.40 9.45 -4.60
C PHE A 80 15.17 10.84 -5.20
N VAL A 81 13.99 11.09 -5.73
CA VAL A 81 13.64 12.41 -6.28
C VAL A 81 13.27 13.40 -5.19
N ASN A 82 12.60 12.95 -4.13
CA ASN A 82 12.08 13.83 -3.08
C ASN A 82 12.20 13.20 -1.68
N SER A 83 13.43 13.02 -1.20
CA SER A 83 13.70 12.42 0.11
C SER A 83 13.37 13.33 1.30
N TRP A 84 13.20 14.65 1.09
CA TRP A 84 13.05 15.66 2.16
C TRP A 84 14.12 15.52 3.26
N GLY A 85 15.32 15.00 2.94
CA GLY A 85 16.39 14.74 3.89
C GLY A 85 16.12 13.59 4.88
N GLN A 86 15.10 12.76 4.63
CA GLN A 86 14.78 11.59 5.46
C GLN A 86 15.54 10.34 4.96
N LEU A 87 15.67 9.36 5.86
CA LEU A 87 16.24 8.05 5.50
C LEU A 87 15.21 7.23 4.71
N TYR A 88 15.69 6.41 3.77
CA TYR A 88 14.84 5.45 3.10
C TYR A 88 14.52 4.27 4.01
N PHE A 89 13.24 4.00 4.18
CA PHE A 89 12.75 2.86 4.93
C PHE A 89 12.22 1.79 3.97
N PHE A 90 13.02 0.79 3.67
CA PHE A 90 12.72 -0.24 2.67
C PHE A 90 11.39 -0.98 2.92
N TRP A 91 10.96 -1.09 4.19
CA TRP A 91 9.66 -1.72 4.52
C TRP A 91 8.47 -0.89 4.06
N VAL A 92 8.64 0.41 3.79
CA VAL A 92 7.59 1.24 3.17
C VAL A 92 7.39 0.81 1.73
N GLY A 93 8.46 0.74 0.94
CA GLY A 93 8.41 0.22 -0.42
C GLY A 93 7.93 -1.23 -0.48
N LEU A 94 8.35 -2.07 0.47
CA LEU A 94 7.87 -3.45 0.59
C LEU A 94 6.36 -3.49 0.84
N SER A 95 5.84 -2.62 1.71
CA SER A 95 4.40 -2.49 2.01
C SER A 95 3.59 -2.08 0.79
N THR A 96 4.05 -1.10 0.00
CA THR A 96 3.39 -0.66 -1.23
C THR A 96 3.40 -1.74 -2.31
N GLY A 97 4.54 -2.41 -2.49
CA GLY A 97 4.67 -3.56 -3.38
C GLY A 97 3.75 -4.72 -2.98
N LEU A 98 3.72 -5.08 -1.69
CA LEU A 98 2.83 -6.14 -1.18
C LEU A 98 1.35 -5.79 -1.35
N THR A 99 0.97 -4.52 -1.21
CA THR A 99 -0.41 -4.08 -1.49
C THR A 99 -0.79 -4.38 -2.94
N ALA A 100 0.08 -4.05 -3.90
CA ALA A 100 -0.13 -4.36 -5.30
C ALA A 100 -0.13 -5.88 -5.56
N PHE A 101 0.74 -6.64 -4.91
CA PHE A 101 0.78 -8.09 -5.01
C PHE A 101 -0.52 -8.73 -4.53
N ILE A 102 -0.99 -8.38 -3.34
CA ILE A 102 -2.24 -8.89 -2.75
C ILE A 102 -3.42 -8.58 -3.67
N SER A 103 -3.53 -7.34 -4.15
CA SER A 103 -4.63 -6.93 -5.03
C SER A 103 -4.60 -7.70 -6.35
N GLY A 104 -3.42 -7.89 -6.95
CA GLY A 104 -3.25 -8.69 -8.15
C GLY A 104 -3.64 -10.15 -7.97
N VAL A 105 -3.29 -10.77 -6.83
CA VAL A 105 -3.68 -12.15 -6.51
C VAL A 105 -5.18 -12.26 -6.32
N VAL A 106 -5.79 -11.42 -5.49
CA VAL A 106 -7.22 -11.47 -5.18
C VAL A 106 -8.07 -11.23 -6.42
N THR A 107 -7.65 -10.33 -7.30
CA THR A 107 -8.39 -10.01 -8.53
C THR A 107 -8.16 -11.01 -9.67
N ALA A 108 -7.08 -11.80 -9.63
CA ALA A 108 -6.81 -12.86 -10.61
C ALA A 108 -7.88 -13.97 -10.65
N PHE A 109 -8.61 -14.17 -9.56
CA PHE A 109 -9.74 -15.10 -9.53
C PHE A 109 -10.92 -14.48 -10.27
N LYS A 110 -11.28 -15.05 -11.42
CA LYS A 110 -12.40 -14.56 -12.23
C LYS A 110 -13.72 -14.65 -11.48
N THR A 111 -14.55 -13.63 -11.62
CA THR A 111 -15.91 -13.61 -11.08
C THR A 111 -16.80 -12.77 -12.00
N GLU A 112 -17.99 -13.28 -12.29
CA GLU A 112 -18.98 -12.59 -13.13
C GLU A 112 -20.02 -11.82 -12.30
N LYS A 113 -20.07 -12.07 -10.99
CA LYS A 113 -21.05 -11.43 -10.10
C LYS A 113 -20.54 -10.08 -9.61
N LYS A 114 -21.28 -8.99 -9.86
CA LYS A 114 -20.94 -7.65 -9.37
C LYS A 114 -20.66 -7.60 -7.86
N GLY A 115 -21.48 -8.28 -7.05
CA GLY A 115 -21.27 -8.35 -5.60
C GLY A 115 -19.95 -9.00 -5.18
N ALA A 116 -19.41 -9.92 -5.98
CA ALA A 116 -18.13 -10.54 -5.68
C ALA A 116 -16.93 -9.59 -5.90
N ILE A 117 -17.08 -8.54 -6.71
CA ILE A 117 -16.03 -7.52 -6.86
C ILE A 117 -15.92 -6.70 -5.56
N TYR A 118 -17.04 -6.30 -4.98
CA TYR A 118 -17.04 -5.62 -3.67
C TYR A 118 -16.44 -6.50 -2.57
N ALA A 119 -16.74 -7.80 -2.56
CA ALA A 119 -16.13 -8.74 -1.62
C ALA A 119 -14.61 -8.84 -1.81
N LYS A 120 -14.11 -8.84 -3.04
CA LYS A 120 -12.67 -8.81 -3.32
C LYS A 120 -12.02 -7.54 -2.80
N ILE A 121 -12.62 -6.37 -3.03
CA ILE A 121 -12.10 -5.11 -2.51
C ILE A 121 -12.08 -5.15 -0.97
N ALA A 122 -13.13 -5.63 -0.33
CA ALA A 122 -13.14 -5.80 1.13
C ALA A 122 -12.00 -6.71 1.62
N ILE A 123 -11.75 -7.84 0.95
CA ILE A 123 -10.64 -8.74 1.27
C ILE A 123 -9.30 -8.03 1.09
N ILE A 124 -9.12 -7.27 0.01
CA ILE A 124 -7.88 -6.49 -0.23
C ILE A 124 -7.69 -5.47 0.90
N CYS A 125 -8.72 -4.73 1.30
CA CYS A 125 -8.64 -3.74 2.37
C CYS A 125 -8.25 -4.38 3.71
N VAL A 126 -8.85 -5.52 4.06
CA VAL A 126 -8.51 -6.27 5.29
C VAL A 126 -7.07 -6.78 5.24
N LEU A 127 -6.66 -7.41 4.15
CA LEU A 127 -5.28 -7.91 3.99
C LEU A 127 -4.27 -6.75 3.98
N HIS A 128 -4.57 -5.64 3.33
CA HIS A 128 -3.72 -4.45 3.39
C HIS A 128 -3.56 -3.95 4.82
N LEU A 129 -4.65 -3.82 5.59
CA LEU A 129 -4.58 -3.36 6.98
C LEU A 129 -3.69 -4.26 7.84
N PHE A 130 -3.94 -5.57 7.83
CA PHE A 130 -3.23 -6.50 8.71
C PHE A 130 -1.80 -6.80 8.23
N VAL A 131 -1.60 -7.07 6.94
CA VAL A 131 -0.28 -7.47 6.42
C VAL A 131 0.59 -6.23 6.16
N CYS A 132 0.10 -5.28 5.35
CA CYS A 132 0.92 -4.16 4.90
C CYS A 132 1.07 -3.10 5.99
N THR A 133 -0.04 -2.66 6.61
CA THR A 133 -0.01 -1.57 7.59
C THR A 133 0.51 -2.04 8.95
N ILE A 134 -0.03 -3.14 9.50
CA ILE A 134 0.33 -3.59 10.85
C ILE A 134 1.62 -4.42 10.81
N ALA A 135 1.61 -5.57 10.12
CA ALA A 135 2.72 -6.51 10.20
C ALA A 135 4.01 -5.99 9.55
N VAL A 136 3.95 -5.32 8.41
CA VAL A 136 5.17 -4.83 7.73
C VAL A 136 5.51 -3.43 8.19
N ASN A 137 4.62 -2.47 7.94
CA ASN A 137 4.95 -1.06 8.08
C ASN A 137 5.08 -0.63 9.57
N SER A 138 4.09 -0.98 10.40
CA SER A 138 4.14 -0.61 11.82
C SER A 138 5.23 -1.33 12.58
N THR A 139 5.48 -2.61 12.27
CA THR A 139 6.58 -3.37 12.89
C THR A 139 7.94 -2.80 12.48
N GLY A 140 8.14 -2.49 11.20
CA GLY A 140 9.39 -1.89 10.73
C GLY A 140 9.72 -0.58 11.44
N PHE A 141 8.74 0.32 11.52
CA PHE A 141 8.92 1.58 12.24
C PHE A 141 9.03 1.41 13.76
N TYR A 142 8.34 0.45 14.36
CA TYR A 142 8.51 0.15 15.79
C TYR A 142 9.93 -0.28 16.11
N LEU A 143 10.47 -1.24 15.36
CA LEU A 143 11.83 -1.74 15.55
C LEU A 143 12.87 -0.64 15.34
N TYR A 144 12.70 0.19 14.32
CA TYR A 144 13.56 1.34 14.09
C TYR A 144 13.52 2.34 15.26
N ASN A 145 12.32 2.76 15.69
CA ASN A 145 12.19 3.72 16.80
C ASN A 145 12.65 3.13 18.13
N LYS A 146 12.49 1.82 18.35
CA LYS A 146 13.03 1.12 19.53
C LYS A 146 14.55 1.17 19.56
N ALA A 147 15.21 1.08 18.40
CA ALA A 147 16.66 1.13 18.30
C ALA A 147 17.22 2.57 18.37
N MET A 148 16.54 3.51 17.74
CA MET A 148 17.01 4.92 17.62
C MET A 148 16.49 5.85 18.70
N GLY A 149 15.55 5.41 19.51
CA GLY A 149 14.82 6.20 20.49
C GLY A 149 13.45 6.64 20.02
N PHE A 150 12.47 6.60 20.91
CA PHE A 150 11.12 7.05 20.65
C PHE A 150 11.02 8.58 20.69
N SER A 151 10.20 9.14 19.81
CA SER A 151 9.94 10.58 19.76
C SER A 151 9.17 11.05 21.00
N LYS A 152 9.39 12.30 21.40
CA LYS A 152 8.68 12.90 22.56
C LYS A 152 7.16 12.79 22.45
N PRO A 153 6.50 13.13 21.31
CA PRO A 153 5.05 12.98 21.20
C PRO A 153 4.53 11.54 21.41
N LEU A 154 5.32 10.54 21.04
CA LEU A 154 4.99 9.15 21.32
C LEU A 154 5.11 8.83 22.81
N LEU A 155 6.21 9.27 23.45
CA LEU A 155 6.43 9.03 24.87
C LEU A 155 5.36 9.70 25.73
N ASP A 156 4.97 10.93 25.39
CA ASP A 156 3.90 11.66 26.07
C ASP A 156 2.55 10.94 25.92
N TYR A 157 2.21 10.48 24.70
CA TYR A 157 1.01 9.69 24.44
C TYR A 157 0.97 8.37 25.23
N VAL A 158 2.12 7.67 25.28
CA VAL A 158 2.24 6.40 26.00
C VAL A 158 2.20 6.61 27.52
N ALA A 159 2.82 7.67 28.03
CA ALA A 159 2.75 8.03 29.45
C ALA A 159 1.32 8.30 29.89
N GLU A 160 0.57 9.05 29.09
CA GLU A 160 -0.80 9.44 29.39
C GLU A 160 -1.79 8.26 29.35
N ARG A 161 -1.62 7.33 28.37
CA ARG A 161 -2.63 6.30 28.06
C ARG A 161 -2.23 4.90 28.39
N PHE A 162 -0.93 4.61 28.52
CA PHE A 162 -0.39 3.25 28.70
C PHE A 162 0.59 3.16 29.88
N GLY A 163 0.56 4.11 30.79
CA GLY A 163 1.40 4.09 32.00
C GLY A 163 2.92 4.17 31.71
N GLY A 164 3.32 4.69 30.56
CA GLY A 164 4.72 4.90 30.20
C GLY A 164 5.42 3.71 29.54
N ASN A 165 4.74 2.56 29.37
CA ASN A 165 5.33 1.41 28.69
C ASN A 165 5.13 1.50 27.16
N ALA A 166 6.22 1.83 26.43
CA ALA A 166 6.23 1.93 24.99
C ALA A 166 6.42 0.58 24.30
N ASP A 167 5.53 -0.37 24.57
CA ASP A 167 5.50 -1.64 23.86
C ASP A 167 4.94 -1.52 22.44
N PHE A 168 4.92 -2.64 21.69
CA PHE A 168 4.41 -2.65 20.32
C PHE A 168 2.93 -2.28 20.25
N PHE A 169 2.10 -2.68 21.21
CA PHE A 169 0.68 -2.39 21.21
C PHE A 169 0.42 -0.88 21.42
N ALA A 170 1.07 -0.27 22.39
CA ALA A 170 0.98 1.18 22.64
C ALA A 170 1.46 1.98 21.43
N TYR A 171 2.56 1.56 20.81
CA TYR A 171 3.07 2.15 19.56
C TYR A 171 2.07 2.00 18.41
N LEU A 172 1.45 0.84 18.24
CA LEU A 172 0.45 0.59 17.20
C LEU A 172 -0.76 1.50 17.39
N CYS A 173 -1.26 1.63 18.62
CA CYS A 173 -2.36 2.54 18.95
C CYS A 173 -1.99 4.00 18.61
N TYR A 174 -0.77 4.42 18.96
CA TYR A 174 -0.27 5.75 18.58
C TYR A 174 -0.29 5.96 17.06
N ARG A 175 0.23 5.00 16.27
CA ARG A 175 0.25 5.11 14.81
C ARG A 175 -1.15 5.11 14.19
N LEU A 176 -1.99 4.18 14.62
CA LEU A 176 -3.32 4.01 14.02
C LEU A 176 -4.24 5.19 14.32
N PHE A 177 -4.27 5.65 15.57
CA PHE A 177 -5.24 6.64 16.02
C PHE A 177 -4.65 8.05 16.11
N PHE A 178 -3.53 8.25 16.78
CA PHE A 178 -2.96 9.56 16.95
C PHE A 178 -2.34 10.12 15.65
N LYS A 179 -1.56 9.29 14.93
CA LYS A 179 -1.01 9.66 13.61
C LYS A 179 -2.01 9.50 12.46
N GLY A 180 -3.24 9.08 12.73
CA GLY A 180 -4.31 9.03 11.75
C GLY A 180 -4.13 7.99 10.64
N GLN A 181 -3.30 6.98 10.84
CA GLN A 181 -3.08 5.93 9.82
C GLN A 181 -4.40 5.23 9.45
N ILE A 182 -5.30 5.03 10.42
CA ILE A 182 -6.61 4.41 10.17
C ILE A 182 -7.51 5.32 9.33
N ILE A 183 -7.44 6.64 9.53
CA ILE A 183 -8.22 7.62 8.77
C ILE A 183 -7.73 7.65 7.31
N ASN A 184 -6.41 7.67 7.11
CA ASN A 184 -5.82 7.58 5.76
C ASN A 184 -6.21 6.27 5.05
N SER A 185 -6.17 5.13 5.76
CA SER A 185 -6.59 3.84 5.22
C SER A 185 -8.07 3.86 4.85
N ALA A 186 -8.95 4.36 5.73
CA ALA A 186 -10.38 4.46 5.48
C ALA A 186 -10.71 5.33 4.27
N PHE A 187 -10.01 6.46 4.11
CA PHE A 187 -10.12 7.32 2.94
C PHE A 187 -9.78 6.58 1.63
N ASN A 188 -8.64 5.89 1.60
CA ASN A 188 -8.24 5.09 0.43
C ASN A 188 -9.23 3.95 0.16
N TYR A 189 -9.76 3.31 1.20
CA TYR A 189 -10.73 2.23 1.05
C TYR A 189 -12.06 2.74 0.49
N ALA A 190 -12.54 3.90 0.94
CA ALA A 190 -13.71 4.54 0.37
C ALA A 190 -13.52 4.79 -1.13
N LEU A 191 -12.39 5.37 -1.53
CA LEU A 191 -12.06 5.58 -2.95
C LEU A 191 -12.02 4.27 -3.75
N LEU A 192 -11.51 3.18 -3.17
CA LEU A 192 -11.50 1.87 -3.82
C LEU A 192 -12.91 1.34 -4.07
N PHE A 193 -13.83 1.50 -3.10
CA PHE A 193 -15.23 1.09 -3.28
C PHE A 193 -15.95 1.95 -4.32
N ASP A 194 -15.69 3.25 -4.36
CA ASP A 194 -16.25 4.16 -5.38
C ASP A 194 -15.72 3.85 -6.79
N ALA A 195 -14.48 3.35 -6.89
CA ALA A 195 -13.85 2.99 -8.16
C ALA A 195 -14.23 1.60 -8.68
N VAL A 196 -15.02 0.80 -7.94
CA VAL A 196 -15.46 -0.55 -8.37
C VAL A 196 -16.04 -0.58 -9.78
N PRO A 197 -16.88 0.37 -10.23
CA PRO A 197 -17.38 0.37 -11.60
C PRO A 197 -16.27 0.40 -12.65
N LEU A 198 -15.17 1.11 -12.40
CA LEU A 198 -14.01 1.15 -13.30
C LEU A 198 -13.23 -0.15 -13.31
N LEU A 199 -13.18 -0.84 -12.17
CA LEU A 199 -12.49 -2.13 -12.04
C LEU A 199 -13.30 -3.29 -12.63
N SER A 200 -14.61 -3.13 -12.81
CA SER A 200 -15.51 -4.14 -13.35
C SER A 200 -15.51 -4.21 -14.89
N LEU A 201 -14.85 -3.27 -15.55
CA LEU A 201 -14.78 -3.20 -17.02
C LEU A 201 -13.68 -4.08 -17.63
N ASN A 202 -12.90 -4.77 -16.79
CA ASN A 202 -11.84 -5.72 -17.17
C ASN A 202 -12.22 -7.16 -16.74
#